data_f78513599222310d2d3d4338df09c7b3
#
_entry.id   f78513599222310d2d3d4338df09c7b3
#
_cell.length_a   1.000
_cell.length_b   1.000
_cell.length_c   1.000
_cell.angle_alpha   90.00
_cell.angle_beta   90.00
_cell.angle_gamma   90.00
#
_symmetry.space_group_name_H-M   'P 1'
#
loop_
_entity.id
_entity.type
_entity.pdbx_description
1 polymer ?
#
loop_
_entity_poly.entity_id
_entity_poly.type
_entity_poly.pdbx_seq_one_letter_code
_entity_poly.pdbx_strand_id
1 'polypeptide(L)'
;KKNIWGDWIGKIGKLEMFFALCPILQGFNLGGFPLSLIVWILMLLVIFVRGYKIRLDTYKPLLMLAIYWLLHTIVVALQDNVNTNAMIAQVIYFLAIFSVYPLLNIEKLRRALNIVCIIVMAGLLYQWMEIMITGETHPLEIIGLQMSKERLETLSVRPSSFFMEPAAYAEFMLLPIALALMDKRIIWAIILILSVFFTSSTTGIVTCFLMLGAWTFMQKKRKALIVIPLIAIGLIYALNHFSVFEVGVDKLNNTDVETNVRLTQGEYVVGTMEGAEYIFGVPYSSAYNYCKSGRATNVIYYGEAVYMPTFWNLILLYGLVGLFLYLMTLFNLLKICKQLFPLITSLIITMYSGGMGLTSSFVYCMIFMLVVGTDYSKNQICSKKHLK
;
A
#
# COMPACT_ATOMS: atom_id res chain seq x y z
N LYS A 1 -28.05 22.73 23.00
CA LYS A 1 -27.31 21.48 22.77
C LYS A 1 -26.40 21.73 21.55
N LYS A 2 -25.09 21.97 21.76
CA LYS A 2 -24.11 22.05 20.68
C LYS A 2 -24.12 20.70 20.00
N ASN A 3 -24.29 20.71 18.67
CA ASN A 3 -24.30 19.50 17.85
C ASN A 3 -22.85 19.00 17.75
N ILE A 4 -22.40 18.24 18.76
CA ILE A 4 -21.02 17.73 18.93
C ILE A 4 -20.58 16.99 17.65
N TRP A 5 -21.48 16.27 17.00
CA TRP A 5 -21.23 15.56 15.75
C TRP A 5 -21.04 16.50 14.55
N GLY A 6 -21.81 17.59 14.45
CA GLY A 6 -21.68 18.58 13.39
C GLY A 6 -20.35 19.35 13.46
N ASP A 7 -19.91 19.72 14.67
CA ASP A 7 -18.62 20.36 14.91
C ASP A 7 -17.42 19.40 14.65
N TRP A 8 -17.61 18.11 14.87
CA TRP A 8 -16.58 17.11 14.61
C TRP A 8 -16.40 16.86 13.10
N ILE A 9 -17.50 16.66 12.36
CA ILE A 9 -17.49 16.42 10.91
C ILE A 9 -17.01 17.68 10.16
N GLY A 10 -17.37 18.88 10.61
CA GLY A 10 -16.87 20.14 10.03
C GLY A 10 -15.37 20.37 10.19
N LYS A 11 -14.70 19.65 11.13
CA LYS A 11 -13.24 19.69 11.33
C LYS A 11 -12.48 18.69 10.44
N ILE A 12 -13.17 17.78 9.77
CA ILE A 12 -12.59 16.81 8.85
C ILE A 12 -12.73 17.38 7.44
N GLY A 13 -11.63 17.42 6.70
CA GLY A 13 -11.70 17.84 5.29
C GLY A 13 -12.36 16.73 4.46
N LYS A 14 -13.30 17.11 3.60
CA LYS A 14 -13.97 16.16 2.69
C LYS A 14 -12.95 15.43 1.80
N LEU A 15 -11.94 16.15 1.31
CA LEU A 15 -10.90 15.60 0.46
C LEU A 15 -10.04 14.57 1.19
N GLU A 16 -9.66 14.86 2.44
CA GLU A 16 -8.87 13.95 3.28
C GLU A 16 -9.66 12.69 3.66
N MET A 17 -10.98 12.81 3.83
CA MET A 17 -11.84 11.64 4.07
C MET A 17 -11.93 10.75 2.83
N PHE A 18 -12.16 11.32 1.65
CA PHE A 18 -12.14 10.57 0.40
C PHE A 18 -10.79 9.89 0.18
N PHE A 19 -9.70 10.59 0.43
CA PHE A 19 -8.37 10.02 0.36
C PHE A 19 -8.20 8.84 1.32
N ALA A 20 -8.59 8.97 2.59
CA ALA A 20 -8.48 7.92 3.58
C ALA A 20 -9.31 6.66 3.27
N LEU A 21 -10.43 6.81 2.54
CA LEU A 21 -11.31 5.70 2.13
C LEU A 21 -10.84 5.01 0.85
N CYS A 22 -9.99 5.63 0.02
CA CYS A 22 -9.54 5.06 -1.26
C CYS A 22 -9.03 3.61 -1.18
N PRO A 23 -8.21 3.20 -0.19
CA PRO A 23 -7.72 1.83 -0.09
C PRO A 23 -8.82 0.80 0.14
N ILE A 24 -9.84 1.15 0.93
CA ILE A 24 -11.02 0.29 1.15
C ILE A 24 -11.77 0.11 -0.17
N LEU A 25 -11.98 1.20 -0.89
CA LEU A 25 -12.75 1.23 -2.14
C LEU A 25 -12.05 0.52 -3.31
N GLN A 26 -10.77 0.16 -3.16
CA GLN A 26 -10.03 -0.59 -4.18
C GLN A 26 -10.56 -2.01 -4.39
N GLY A 27 -11.12 -2.63 -3.35
CA GLY A 27 -11.70 -3.97 -3.40
C GLY A 27 -13.09 -4.04 -4.05
N PHE A 28 -13.71 -2.88 -4.32
CA PHE A 28 -15.07 -2.79 -4.85
C PHE A 28 -15.07 -2.31 -6.29
N ASN A 29 -15.91 -2.92 -7.12
CA ASN A 29 -16.07 -2.59 -8.53
C ASN A 29 -17.43 -1.95 -8.81
N LEU A 30 -17.43 -0.97 -9.69
CA LEU A 30 -18.62 -0.36 -10.24
C LEU A 30 -18.53 -0.37 -11.78
N GLY A 31 -19.39 -1.13 -12.45
CA GLY A 31 -19.38 -1.24 -13.91
C GLY A 31 -18.07 -1.80 -14.48
N GLY A 32 -17.38 -2.69 -13.75
CA GLY A 32 -16.09 -3.28 -14.16
C GLY A 32 -14.85 -2.45 -13.83
N PHE A 33 -15.01 -1.26 -13.23
CA PHE A 33 -13.90 -0.41 -12.81
C PHE A 33 -13.73 -0.43 -11.28
N PRO A 34 -12.50 -0.47 -10.76
CA PRO A 34 -12.26 -0.30 -9.33
C PRO A 34 -12.82 1.05 -8.84
N LEU A 35 -13.60 1.02 -7.76
CA LEU A 35 -14.23 2.23 -7.23
C LEU A 35 -13.19 3.26 -6.79
N SER A 36 -12.02 2.83 -6.34
CA SER A 36 -10.90 3.73 -6.04
C SER A 36 -10.47 4.58 -7.24
N LEU A 37 -10.47 4.01 -8.46
CA LEU A 37 -10.14 4.74 -9.68
C LEU A 37 -11.18 5.84 -9.95
N ILE A 38 -12.45 5.54 -9.76
CA ILE A 38 -13.56 6.51 -9.89
C ILE A 38 -13.36 7.66 -8.88
N VAL A 39 -12.99 7.33 -7.65
CA VAL A 39 -12.71 8.36 -6.63
C VAL A 39 -11.54 9.24 -7.05
N TRP A 40 -10.45 8.69 -7.59
CA TRP A 40 -9.34 9.50 -8.12
C TRP A 40 -9.78 10.43 -9.24
N ILE A 41 -10.60 9.95 -10.17
CA ILE A 41 -11.17 10.78 -11.25
C ILE A 41 -12.02 11.92 -10.66
N LEU A 42 -12.91 11.64 -9.71
CA LEU A 42 -13.74 12.66 -9.07
C LEU A 42 -12.88 13.71 -8.33
N MET A 43 -11.83 13.29 -7.63
CA MET A 43 -10.89 14.20 -6.98
C MET A 43 -10.20 15.10 -8.01
N LEU A 44 -9.73 14.55 -9.13
CA LEU A 44 -9.11 15.31 -10.22
C LEU A 44 -10.10 16.30 -10.85
N LEU A 45 -11.34 15.92 -11.08
CA LEU A 45 -12.39 16.81 -11.60
C LEU A 45 -12.63 18.00 -10.66
N VAL A 46 -12.71 17.75 -9.34
CA VAL A 46 -12.85 18.83 -8.34
C VAL A 46 -11.65 19.78 -8.38
N ILE A 47 -10.44 19.25 -8.54
CA ILE A 47 -9.21 20.04 -8.64
C ILE A 47 -9.22 20.90 -9.90
N PHE A 48 -9.56 20.30 -11.03
CA PHE A 48 -9.64 20.97 -12.33
C PHE A 48 -10.68 22.11 -12.33
N VAL A 49 -11.90 21.83 -11.85
CA VAL A 49 -12.98 22.83 -11.76
C VAL A 49 -12.61 24.01 -10.85
N ARG A 50 -11.84 23.77 -9.80
CA ARG A 50 -11.37 24.81 -8.88
C ARG A 50 -10.14 25.57 -9.37
N GLY A 51 -9.58 25.21 -10.53
CA GLY A 51 -8.42 25.86 -11.13
C GLY A 51 -7.12 25.74 -10.32
N TYR A 52 -6.98 24.68 -9.53
CA TYR A 52 -5.74 24.44 -8.80
C TYR A 52 -4.59 24.08 -9.74
N LYS A 53 -3.42 24.67 -9.50
CA LYS A 53 -2.23 24.41 -10.31
C LYS A 53 -1.57 23.08 -9.91
N ILE A 54 -1.25 22.27 -10.91
CA ILE A 54 -0.45 21.05 -10.74
C ILE A 54 0.99 21.45 -10.41
N ARG A 55 1.57 20.87 -9.35
CA ARG A 55 2.97 21.13 -8.96
C ARG A 55 3.86 19.99 -9.42
N LEU A 56 4.52 20.18 -10.57
CA LEU A 56 5.47 19.20 -11.14
C LEU A 56 6.92 19.39 -10.64
N ASP A 57 7.22 20.56 -10.11
CA ASP A 57 8.58 21.03 -9.79
C ASP A 57 9.13 20.50 -8.46
N THR A 58 8.27 19.99 -7.59
CA THR A 58 8.64 19.71 -6.20
C THR A 58 9.48 18.43 -6.04
N TYR A 59 9.30 17.43 -6.92
CA TYR A 59 9.93 16.11 -6.77
C TYR A 59 10.45 15.56 -8.10
N LYS A 60 11.64 16.01 -8.51
CA LYS A 60 12.27 15.63 -9.78
C LYS A 60 12.35 14.11 -10.02
N PRO A 61 12.79 13.26 -9.06
CA PRO A 61 12.85 11.81 -9.29
C PRO A 61 11.48 11.19 -9.58
N LEU A 62 10.43 11.64 -8.89
CA LEU A 62 9.06 11.16 -9.13
C LEU A 62 8.56 11.60 -10.51
N LEU A 63 8.90 12.82 -10.94
CA LEU A 63 8.57 13.31 -12.29
C LEU A 63 9.32 12.49 -13.36
N MET A 64 10.60 12.20 -13.15
CA MET A 64 11.37 11.34 -14.05
C MET A 64 10.78 9.93 -14.14
N LEU A 65 10.37 9.36 -13.01
CA LEU A 65 9.68 8.07 -12.96
C LEU A 65 8.36 8.12 -13.76
N ALA A 66 7.55 9.16 -13.56
CA ALA A 66 6.29 9.34 -14.28
C ALA A 66 6.51 9.48 -15.80
N ILE A 67 7.48 10.28 -16.24
CA ILE A 67 7.82 10.43 -17.65
C ILE A 67 8.30 9.11 -18.23
N TYR A 68 9.18 8.40 -17.52
CA TYR A 68 9.69 7.10 -17.97
C TYR A 68 8.55 6.09 -18.16
N TRP A 69 7.64 6.00 -17.21
CA TRP A 69 6.49 5.10 -17.31
C TRP A 69 5.55 5.47 -18.45
N LEU A 70 5.28 6.74 -18.66
CA LEU A 70 4.46 7.20 -19.79
C LEU A 70 5.12 6.85 -21.13
N LEU A 71 6.44 7.06 -21.27
CA LEU A 71 7.18 6.69 -22.47
C LEU A 71 7.15 5.17 -22.72
N HIS A 72 7.37 4.37 -21.67
CA HIS A 72 7.26 2.92 -21.76
C HIS A 72 5.84 2.50 -22.19
N THR A 73 4.81 3.10 -21.60
CA THR A 73 3.42 2.84 -21.96
C THR A 73 3.12 3.16 -23.43
N ILE A 74 3.70 4.24 -23.97
CA ILE A 74 3.59 4.57 -25.40
C ILE A 74 4.26 3.49 -26.26
N VAL A 75 5.45 3.01 -25.88
CA VAL A 75 6.14 1.93 -26.59
C VAL A 75 5.31 0.65 -26.61
N VAL A 76 4.73 0.27 -25.48
CA VAL A 76 3.81 -0.88 -25.35
C VAL A 76 2.59 -0.70 -26.26
N ALA A 77 2.02 0.53 -26.30
CA ALA A 77 0.86 0.85 -27.15
C ALA A 77 1.15 0.68 -28.64
N LEU A 78 2.35 1.04 -29.09
CA LEU A 78 2.76 0.92 -30.49
C LEU A 78 2.95 -0.54 -30.94
N GLN A 79 3.06 -1.48 -30.00
CA GLN A 79 3.24 -2.91 -30.27
C GLN A 79 1.94 -3.73 -30.15
N ASP A 80 0.78 -3.08 -30.13
CA ASP A 80 -0.56 -3.71 -30.00
C ASP A 80 -0.76 -4.61 -28.75
N ASN A 81 0.15 -4.51 -27.77
CA ASN A 81 0.09 -5.31 -26.53
C ASN A 81 -0.63 -4.57 -25.38
N VAL A 82 -1.65 -3.78 -25.72
CA VAL A 82 -2.19 -2.78 -24.79
C VAL A 82 -3.46 -3.25 -24.11
N ASN A 83 -3.44 -3.20 -22.77
CA ASN A 83 -4.66 -3.04 -22.01
C ASN A 83 -4.95 -1.54 -21.83
N THR A 84 -5.83 -0.98 -22.67
CA THR A 84 -6.18 0.44 -22.69
C THR A 84 -6.65 0.94 -21.32
N ASN A 85 -7.37 0.11 -20.56
CA ASN A 85 -7.84 0.48 -19.22
C ASN A 85 -6.68 0.65 -18.23
N ALA A 86 -5.66 -0.20 -18.31
CA ALA A 86 -4.46 -0.08 -17.47
C ALA A 86 -3.66 1.19 -17.79
N MET A 87 -3.58 1.57 -19.07
CA MET A 87 -2.93 2.82 -19.47
C MET A 87 -3.64 4.06 -18.94
N ILE A 88 -4.96 4.10 -19.12
CA ILE A 88 -5.79 5.22 -18.61
C ILE A 88 -5.62 5.32 -17.09
N ALA A 89 -5.67 4.19 -16.39
CA ALA A 89 -5.48 4.15 -14.95
C ALA A 89 -4.11 4.72 -14.53
N GLN A 90 -3.02 4.37 -15.23
CA GLN A 90 -1.68 4.90 -14.93
C GLN A 90 -1.60 6.42 -15.09
N VAL A 91 -2.15 6.97 -16.18
CA VAL A 91 -2.21 8.43 -16.38
C VAL A 91 -2.98 9.11 -15.25
N ILE A 92 -4.14 8.56 -14.87
CA ILE A 92 -4.95 9.07 -13.77
C ILE A 92 -4.16 9.03 -12.45
N TYR A 93 -3.43 7.95 -12.19
CA TYR A 93 -2.64 7.78 -10.98
C TYR A 93 -1.53 8.83 -10.86
N PHE A 94 -0.78 9.08 -11.93
CA PHE A 94 0.24 10.15 -11.90
C PHE A 94 -0.36 11.53 -11.75
N LEU A 95 -1.43 11.84 -12.49
CA LEU A 95 -2.13 13.11 -12.33
C LEU A 95 -2.65 13.27 -10.90
N ALA A 96 -3.17 12.21 -10.28
CA ALA A 96 -3.62 12.24 -8.89
C ALA A 96 -2.47 12.54 -7.93
N ILE A 97 -1.30 11.88 -8.08
CA ILE A 97 -0.15 12.14 -7.21
C ILE A 97 0.23 13.62 -7.24
N PHE A 98 0.43 14.21 -8.41
CA PHE A 98 0.90 15.60 -8.52
C PHE A 98 -0.17 16.64 -8.20
N SER A 99 -1.45 16.30 -8.28
CA SER A 99 -2.55 17.24 -8.10
C SER A 99 -3.14 17.19 -6.69
N VAL A 100 -3.23 16.02 -6.07
CA VAL A 100 -3.96 15.83 -4.80
C VAL A 100 -3.10 16.21 -3.60
N TYR A 101 -1.81 15.77 -3.55
CA TYR A 101 -0.98 15.99 -2.36
C TYR A 101 -0.86 17.46 -1.91
N PRO A 102 -0.80 18.48 -2.80
CA PRO A 102 -0.67 19.87 -2.36
C PRO A 102 -1.91 20.43 -1.65
N LEU A 103 -3.05 19.75 -1.80
CA LEU A 103 -4.34 20.17 -1.29
C LEU A 103 -4.69 19.53 0.04
N LEU A 104 -4.03 18.42 0.39
CA LEU A 104 -4.28 17.71 1.65
C LEU A 104 -3.62 18.43 2.82
N ASN A 105 -4.40 18.59 3.89
CA ASN A 105 -3.91 19.10 5.17
C ASN A 105 -3.61 17.94 6.09
N ILE A 106 -2.37 17.88 6.63
CA ILE A 106 -1.91 16.77 7.48
C ILE A 106 -2.76 16.56 8.74
N GLU A 107 -3.22 17.64 9.39
CA GLU A 107 -4.05 17.55 10.60
C GLU A 107 -5.43 16.95 10.31
N LYS A 108 -6.03 17.37 9.19
CA LYS A 108 -7.32 16.82 8.73
C LYS A 108 -7.14 15.38 8.26
N LEU A 109 -6.06 15.08 7.54
CA LEU A 109 -5.72 13.73 7.10
C LEU A 109 -5.53 12.78 8.29
N ARG A 110 -4.82 13.22 9.32
CA ARG A 110 -4.64 12.45 10.57
C ARG A 110 -5.99 12.08 11.20
N ARG A 111 -6.92 13.03 11.25
CA ARG A 111 -8.26 12.77 11.79
C ARG A 111 -9.05 11.81 10.92
N ALA A 112 -9.03 12.01 9.61
CA ALA A 112 -9.69 11.13 8.65
C ALA A 112 -9.17 9.69 8.76
N LEU A 113 -7.85 9.51 8.76
CA LEU A 113 -7.21 8.19 8.93
C LEU A 113 -7.60 7.52 10.25
N ASN A 114 -7.58 8.27 11.37
CA ASN A 114 -7.98 7.70 12.67
C ASN A 114 -9.42 7.20 12.65
N ILE A 115 -10.35 7.92 12.03
CA ILE A 115 -11.75 7.49 11.93
C ILE A 115 -11.87 6.25 11.05
N VAL A 116 -11.23 6.24 9.90
CA VAL A 116 -11.24 5.08 9.01
C VAL A 116 -10.62 3.86 9.69
N CYS A 117 -9.51 4.03 10.44
CA CYS A 117 -8.93 2.95 11.24
C CYS A 117 -9.91 2.38 12.27
N ILE A 118 -10.66 3.24 12.99
CA ILE A 118 -11.66 2.78 13.97
C ILE A 118 -12.76 1.96 13.27
N ILE A 119 -13.26 2.42 12.12
CA ILE A 119 -14.30 1.72 11.35
C ILE A 119 -13.77 0.35 10.89
N VAL A 120 -12.55 0.33 10.34
CA VAL A 120 -11.93 -0.89 9.82
C VAL A 120 -11.63 -1.88 10.95
N MET A 121 -11.14 -1.41 12.11
CA MET A 121 -10.93 -2.26 13.29
C MET A 121 -12.25 -2.79 13.86
N ALA A 122 -13.32 -1.98 13.87
CA ALA A 122 -14.64 -2.46 14.27
C ALA A 122 -15.15 -3.56 13.35
N GLY A 123 -14.96 -3.42 12.02
CA GLY A 123 -15.27 -4.48 11.05
C GLY A 123 -14.46 -5.75 11.30
N LEU A 124 -13.18 -5.62 11.65
CA LEU A 124 -12.32 -6.76 12.01
C LEU A 124 -12.82 -7.48 13.25
N LEU A 125 -13.19 -6.74 14.30
CA LEU A 125 -13.78 -7.32 15.52
C LEU A 125 -15.09 -8.02 15.25
N TYR A 126 -15.95 -7.46 14.38
CA TYR A 126 -17.18 -8.11 13.95
C TYR A 126 -16.91 -9.47 13.29
N GLN A 127 -15.96 -9.55 12.37
CA GLN A 127 -15.57 -10.79 11.72
C GLN A 127 -15.00 -11.83 12.70
N TRP A 128 -14.26 -11.40 13.72
CA TRP A 128 -13.82 -12.29 14.80
C TRP A 128 -14.99 -12.86 15.59
N MET A 129 -16.00 -12.07 15.89
CA MET A 129 -17.23 -12.57 16.55
C MET A 129 -17.96 -13.56 15.64
N GLU A 130 -17.99 -13.30 14.33
CA GLU A 130 -18.57 -14.21 13.35
C GLU A 130 -17.84 -15.55 13.32
N ILE A 131 -16.50 -15.56 13.28
CA ILE A 131 -15.68 -16.78 13.35
C ILE A 131 -15.96 -17.57 14.63
N MET A 132 -16.06 -16.90 15.80
CA MET A 132 -16.33 -17.56 17.06
C MET A 132 -17.72 -18.23 17.10
N ILE A 133 -18.69 -17.74 16.35
CA ILE A 133 -20.05 -18.25 16.33
C ILE A 133 -20.26 -19.29 15.24
N THR A 134 -19.74 -19.05 14.03
CA THR A 134 -20.02 -19.83 12.83
C THR A 134 -18.84 -20.70 12.36
N GLY A 135 -17.62 -20.40 12.83
CA GLY A 135 -16.38 -21.01 12.34
C GLY A 135 -15.83 -20.39 11.06
N GLU A 136 -16.58 -19.52 10.40
CA GLU A 136 -16.22 -18.92 9.11
C GLU A 136 -16.46 -17.41 9.12
N THR A 137 -15.83 -16.69 8.20
CA THR A 137 -16.11 -15.27 7.96
C THR A 137 -15.86 -14.90 6.51
N HIS A 138 -16.46 -13.81 6.07
CA HIS A 138 -16.30 -13.26 4.74
C HIS A 138 -15.86 -11.78 4.82
N PRO A 139 -15.16 -11.24 3.79
CA PRO A 139 -14.90 -9.81 3.69
C PRO A 139 -16.20 -9.02 3.78
N LEU A 140 -16.19 -7.92 4.54
CA LEU A 140 -17.37 -7.10 4.73
C LEU A 140 -17.72 -6.36 3.44
N GLU A 141 -18.92 -6.58 2.95
CA GLU A 141 -19.43 -5.90 1.76
C GLU A 141 -20.04 -4.54 2.10
N ILE A 142 -19.87 -3.59 1.20
CA ILE A 142 -20.57 -2.32 1.26
C ILE A 142 -21.87 -2.48 0.47
N ILE A 143 -23.00 -2.19 1.10
CA ILE A 143 -24.33 -2.36 0.51
C ILE A 143 -24.41 -1.67 -0.86
N GLY A 144 -24.80 -2.42 -1.88
CA GLY A 144 -24.93 -1.92 -3.26
C GLY A 144 -23.63 -1.91 -4.08
N LEU A 145 -22.50 -2.34 -3.51
CA LEU A 145 -21.24 -2.48 -4.24
C LEU A 145 -20.84 -3.96 -4.33
N GLN A 146 -20.40 -4.38 -5.51
CA GLN A 146 -19.90 -5.75 -5.69
C GLN A 146 -18.40 -5.79 -5.38
N MET A 147 -18.02 -6.70 -4.49
CA MET A 147 -16.61 -7.04 -4.30
C MET A 147 -16.18 -7.97 -5.46
N SER A 148 -14.94 -7.85 -5.89
CA SER A 148 -14.38 -8.73 -6.91
C SER A 148 -14.44 -10.19 -6.44
N LYS A 149 -15.20 -11.04 -7.15
CA LYS A 149 -15.53 -12.42 -6.72
C LYS A 149 -14.37 -13.40 -6.79
N GLU A 150 -13.30 -13.07 -7.52
CA GLU A 150 -12.21 -14.00 -7.85
C GLU A 150 -11.44 -14.56 -6.63
N ARG A 151 -11.66 -14.02 -5.43
CA ARG A 151 -10.95 -14.44 -4.21
C ARG A 151 -11.86 -14.80 -3.03
N LEU A 152 -13.17 -14.62 -3.13
CA LEU A 152 -14.09 -14.86 -2.02
C LEU A 152 -14.14 -16.32 -1.58
N GLU A 153 -13.93 -17.26 -2.50
CA GLU A 153 -14.04 -18.70 -2.25
C GLU A 153 -12.87 -19.28 -1.43
N THR A 154 -11.72 -18.59 -1.37
CA THR A 154 -10.50 -19.11 -0.73
C THR A 154 -10.17 -18.51 0.64
N LEU A 155 -10.97 -17.56 1.14
CA LEU A 155 -10.62 -16.72 2.30
C LEU A 155 -11.55 -16.88 3.52
N SER A 156 -12.39 -17.92 3.55
CA SER A 156 -13.48 -18.09 4.52
C SER A 156 -13.11 -18.11 6.02
N VAL A 157 -11.82 -18.12 6.37
CA VAL A 157 -11.39 -18.24 7.77
C VAL A 157 -10.47 -17.08 8.22
N ARG A 158 -10.16 -16.14 7.33
CA ARG A 158 -9.17 -15.07 7.65
C ARG A 158 -9.81 -13.70 7.61
N PRO A 159 -9.95 -13.03 8.76
CA PRO A 159 -10.58 -11.72 8.82
C PRO A 159 -9.73 -10.65 8.12
N SER A 160 -10.39 -9.82 7.33
CA SER A 160 -9.78 -8.73 6.53
C SER A 160 -10.58 -7.43 6.57
N SER A 161 -11.64 -7.37 7.37
CA SER A 161 -12.58 -6.25 7.41
C SER A 161 -13.18 -5.97 6.03
N PHE A 162 -13.14 -4.73 5.54
CA PHE A 162 -13.62 -4.30 4.22
C PHE A 162 -12.59 -4.53 3.10
N PHE A 163 -11.48 -5.18 3.37
CA PHE A 163 -10.46 -5.45 2.37
C PHE A 163 -10.64 -6.84 1.77
N MET A 164 -10.25 -7.01 0.52
CA MET A 164 -10.33 -8.29 -0.19
C MET A 164 -9.48 -9.39 0.46
N GLU A 165 -8.39 -9.00 1.13
CA GLU A 165 -7.47 -9.94 1.76
C GLU A 165 -6.76 -9.32 2.98
N PRO A 166 -6.32 -10.16 3.94
CA PRO A 166 -5.57 -9.72 5.11
C PRO A 166 -4.31 -8.88 4.81
N ALA A 167 -3.64 -9.16 3.68
CA ALA A 167 -2.47 -8.41 3.26
C ALA A 167 -2.82 -6.95 2.90
N ALA A 168 -3.94 -6.74 2.19
CA ALA A 168 -4.40 -5.40 1.83
C ALA A 168 -4.81 -4.55 3.06
N TYR A 169 -5.43 -5.21 4.08
CA TYR A 169 -5.65 -4.57 5.38
C TYR A 169 -4.34 -4.12 6.02
N ALA A 170 -3.35 -5.00 6.06
CA ALA A 170 -2.05 -4.71 6.65
C ALA A 170 -1.33 -3.57 5.90
N GLU A 171 -1.34 -3.57 4.57
CA GLU A 171 -0.79 -2.50 3.73
C GLU A 171 -1.44 -1.14 4.04
N PHE A 172 -2.75 -1.10 4.17
CA PHE A 172 -3.46 0.12 4.58
C PHE A 172 -2.98 0.60 5.96
N MET A 173 -2.85 -0.30 6.93
CA MET A 173 -2.47 0.05 8.30
C MET A 173 -1.03 0.57 8.44
N LEU A 174 -0.13 0.27 7.51
CA LEU A 174 1.25 0.79 7.56
C LEU A 174 1.33 2.31 7.63
N LEU A 175 0.45 3.02 6.90
CA LEU A 175 0.44 4.48 6.88
C LEU A 175 -0.02 5.11 8.19
N PRO A 176 -1.17 4.73 8.79
CA PRO A 176 -1.57 5.23 10.09
C PRO A 176 -0.61 4.82 11.21
N ILE A 177 0.00 3.61 11.15
CA ILE A 177 1.03 3.19 12.12
C ILE A 177 2.25 4.12 12.02
N ALA A 178 2.76 4.36 10.81
CA ALA A 178 3.88 5.27 10.60
C ALA A 178 3.58 6.67 11.14
N LEU A 179 2.38 7.21 10.87
CA LEU A 179 1.97 8.52 11.35
C LEU A 179 1.88 8.55 12.88
N ALA A 180 1.33 7.51 13.50
CA ALA A 180 1.24 7.40 14.97
C ALA A 180 2.64 7.34 15.62
N LEU A 181 3.58 6.62 15.02
CA LEU A 181 4.97 6.54 15.47
C LEU A 181 5.70 7.90 15.33
N MET A 182 5.48 8.60 14.21
CA MET A 182 6.04 9.94 13.97
C MET A 182 5.52 10.96 14.98
N ASP A 183 4.26 10.88 15.33
CA ASP A 183 3.59 11.72 16.34
C ASP A 183 3.89 11.29 17.78
N LYS A 184 4.68 10.23 17.98
CA LYS A 184 4.98 9.62 19.30
C LYS A 184 3.73 9.13 20.05
N ARG A 185 2.65 8.83 19.34
CA ARG A 185 1.40 8.26 19.90
C ARG A 185 1.52 6.74 20.00
N ILE A 186 2.42 6.28 20.88
CA ILE A 186 2.87 4.88 20.95
C ILE A 186 1.71 3.93 21.25
N ILE A 187 0.83 4.28 22.18
CA ILE A 187 -0.33 3.42 22.53
C ILE A 187 -1.21 3.20 21.31
N TRP A 188 -1.48 4.26 20.53
CA TRP A 188 -2.25 4.15 19.30
C TRP A 188 -1.56 3.30 18.24
N ALA A 189 -0.24 3.49 18.06
CA ALA A 189 0.54 2.65 17.17
C ALA A 189 0.48 1.16 17.56
N ILE A 190 0.57 0.84 18.86
CA ILE A 190 0.44 -0.53 19.36
C ILE A 190 -0.95 -1.10 19.05
N ILE A 191 -2.03 -0.36 19.28
CA ILE A 191 -3.39 -0.80 18.97
C ILE A 191 -3.54 -1.12 17.47
N LEU A 192 -3.02 -0.26 16.59
CA LEU A 192 -3.05 -0.48 15.15
C LEU A 192 -2.22 -1.71 14.74
N ILE A 193 -1.04 -1.90 15.33
CA ILE A 193 -0.19 -3.08 15.08
C ILE A 193 -0.91 -4.35 15.54
N LEU A 194 -1.50 -4.36 16.73
CA LEU A 194 -2.27 -5.49 17.21
C LEU A 194 -3.42 -5.83 16.25
N SER A 195 -4.10 -4.83 15.68
CA SER A 195 -5.16 -5.10 14.71
C SER A 195 -4.63 -5.82 13.45
N VAL A 196 -3.40 -5.52 13.00
CA VAL A 196 -2.75 -6.25 11.90
C VAL A 196 -2.48 -7.71 12.29
N PHE A 197 -2.08 -7.97 13.54
CA PHE A 197 -1.89 -9.35 14.02
C PHE A 197 -3.18 -10.16 13.95
N PHE A 198 -4.30 -9.56 14.31
CA PHE A 198 -5.62 -10.21 14.25
C PHE A 198 -6.08 -10.57 12.83
N THR A 199 -5.43 -10.09 11.79
CA THR A 199 -5.71 -10.53 10.40
C THR A 199 -4.96 -11.81 10.01
N SER A 200 -4.04 -12.29 10.81
CA SER A 200 -3.13 -13.41 10.50
C SER A 200 -2.34 -13.21 9.18
N SER A 201 -2.07 -11.94 8.82
CA SER A 201 -1.25 -11.60 7.65
C SER A 201 0.23 -11.69 7.99
N THR A 202 0.92 -12.74 7.54
CA THR A 202 2.36 -12.93 7.77
C THR A 202 3.20 -11.76 7.25
N THR A 203 2.91 -11.29 6.03
CA THR A 203 3.56 -10.10 5.44
C THR A 203 3.31 -8.87 6.29
N GLY A 204 2.06 -8.66 6.76
CA GLY A 204 1.70 -7.54 7.61
C GLY A 204 2.43 -7.56 8.95
N ILE A 205 2.53 -8.72 9.58
CA ILE A 205 3.25 -8.91 10.84
C ILE A 205 4.72 -8.55 10.68
N VAL A 206 5.39 -9.12 9.67
CA VAL A 206 6.81 -8.85 9.39
C VAL A 206 7.05 -7.37 9.12
N THR A 207 6.23 -6.73 8.30
CA THR A 207 6.37 -5.31 7.97
C THR A 207 6.15 -4.39 9.17
N CYS A 208 5.21 -4.72 10.08
CA CYS A 208 5.02 -4.00 11.33
C CYS A 208 6.25 -4.08 12.25
N PHE A 209 6.87 -5.26 12.38
CA PHE A 209 8.11 -5.42 13.16
C PHE A 209 9.26 -4.62 12.58
N LEU A 210 9.43 -4.67 11.27
CA LEU A 210 10.47 -3.90 10.59
C LEU A 210 10.27 -2.40 10.76
N MET A 211 9.02 -1.93 10.69
CA MET A 211 8.68 -0.54 10.95
C MET A 211 9.03 -0.12 12.38
N LEU A 212 8.66 -0.93 13.37
CA LEU A 212 9.02 -0.69 14.78
C LEU A 212 10.55 -0.72 14.96
N GLY A 213 11.25 -1.69 14.36
CA GLY A 213 12.71 -1.78 14.40
C GLY A 213 13.38 -0.55 13.82
N ALA A 214 12.97 -0.13 12.63
CA ALA A 214 13.47 1.06 11.98
C ALA A 214 13.18 2.33 12.80
N TRP A 215 11.98 2.44 13.38
CA TRP A 215 11.61 3.58 14.23
C TRP A 215 12.46 3.64 15.50
N THR A 216 12.66 2.52 16.19
CA THR A 216 13.48 2.47 17.42
C THR A 216 14.95 2.77 17.13
N PHE A 217 15.47 2.28 16.02
CA PHE A 217 16.82 2.62 15.54
C PHE A 217 16.98 4.14 15.37
N MET A 218 16.00 4.81 14.76
CA MET A 218 16.01 6.27 14.60
C MET A 218 15.99 7.02 15.92
N GLN A 219 15.28 6.50 16.93
CA GLN A 219 15.19 7.16 18.24
C GLN A 219 16.47 7.02 19.08
N LYS A 220 17.48 6.27 18.61
CA LYS A 220 18.74 5.99 19.33
C LYS A 220 18.53 5.45 20.75
N LYS A 221 17.37 4.88 21.03
CA LYS A 221 17.02 4.30 22.34
C LYS A 221 17.48 2.86 22.42
N ARG A 222 18.69 2.60 22.90
CA ARG A 222 19.25 1.24 23.05
C ARG A 222 18.33 0.27 23.78
N LYS A 223 17.57 0.73 24.79
CA LYS A 223 16.59 -0.09 25.52
C LYS A 223 15.44 -0.58 24.63
N ALA A 224 15.05 0.18 23.63
CA ALA A 224 13.98 -0.22 22.72
C ALA A 224 14.42 -1.35 21.76
N LEU A 225 15.72 -1.47 21.45
CA LEU A 225 16.25 -2.61 20.69
C LEU A 225 16.12 -3.96 21.42
N ILE A 226 16.04 -3.93 22.74
CA ILE A 226 15.80 -5.15 23.56
C ILE A 226 14.31 -5.47 23.62
N VAL A 227 13.46 -4.45 23.64
CA VAL A 227 12.00 -4.62 23.75
C VAL A 227 11.42 -5.27 22.49
N ILE A 228 11.96 -4.96 21.30
CA ILE A 228 11.47 -5.52 20.03
C ILE A 228 11.60 -7.04 19.97
N PRO A 229 12.79 -7.64 20.24
CA PRO A 229 12.91 -9.10 20.32
C PRO A 229 11.99 -9.73 21.37
N LEU A 230 11.82 -9.09 22.52
CA LEU A 230 10.91 -9.59 23.56
C LEU A 230 9.45 -9.58 23.10
N ILE A 231 9.02 -8.52 22.43
CA ILE A 231 7.68 -8.46 21.82
C ILE A 231 7.56 -9.52 20.71
N ALA A 232 8.60 -9.71 19.87
CA ALA A 232 8.62 -10.72 18.84
C ALA A 232 8.50 -12.14 19.42
N ILE A 233 9.27 -12.44 20.46
CA ILE A 233 9.20 -13.74 21.17
C ILE A 233 7.82 -13.94 21.79
N GLY A 234 7.27 -12.94 22.48
CA GLY A 234 5.92 -12.99 23.05
C GLY A 234 4.84 -13.21 22.00
N LEU A 235 4.99 -12.65 20.83
CA LEU A 235 4.06 -12.81 19.71
C LEU A 235 4.21 -14.17 19.04
N ILE A 236 5.43 -14.66 18.83
CA ILE A 236 5.68 -16.03 18.34
C ILE A 236 5.08 -17.05 19.33
N TYR A 237 5.25 -16.82 20.63
CA TYR A 237 4.62 -17.63 21.65
C TYR A 237 3.09 -17.59 21.55
N ALA A 238 2.51 -16.39 21.40
CA ALA A 238 1.06 -16.22 21.26
C ALA A 238 0.54 -16.88 19.97
N LEU A 239 1.24 -16.73 18.85
CA LEU A 239 0.91 -17.38 17.58
C LEU A 239 0.86 -18.91 17.71
N ASN A 240 1.79 -19.51 18.47
CA ASN A 240 1.86 -20.95 18.63
C ASN A 240 0.88 -21.54 19.67
N HIS A 241 0.34 -20.72 20.57
CA HIS A 241 -0.51 -21.18 21.69
C HIS A 241 -1.99 -20.88 21.52
N PHE A 242 -2.35 -19.92 20.67
CA PHE A 242 -3.74 -19.59 20.42
C PHE A 242 -4.19 -20.18 19.07
N SER A 243 -5.19 -21.07 19.10
CA SER A 243 -5.79 -21.71 17.91
C SER A 243 -6.27 -20.73 16.85
N VAL A 244 -6.60 -19.51 17.25
CA VAL A 244 -6.94 -18.36 16.40
C VAL A 244 -5.88 -18.09 15.33
N PHE A 245 -4.61 -18.40 15.59
CA PHE A 245 -3.51 -18.17 14.65
C PHE A 245 -3.05 -19.45 13.93
N GLU A 246 -3.68 -20.59 14.19
CA GLU A 246 -3.30 -21.91 13.66
C GLU A 246 -3.14 -21.90 12.13
N VAL A 247 -4.09 -21.31 11.41
CA VAL A 247 -4.03 -21.16 9.95
C VAL A 247 -2.81 -20.33 9.49
N GLY A 248 -2.45 -19.31 10.25
CA GLY A 248 -1.26 -18.49 9.96
C GLY A 248 0.05 -19.22 10.24
N VAL A 249 0.07 -19.99 11.31
CA VAL A 249 1.23 -20.81 11.74
C VAL A 249 1.43 -22.01 10.83
N ASP A 250 0.36 -22.69 10.46
CA ASP A 250 0.42 -23.81 9.49
C ASP A 250 0.95 -23.34 8.15
N LYS A 251 0.55 -22.14 7.72
CA LYS A 251 1.09 -21.53 6.51
C LYS A 251 2.58 -21.20 6.64
N LEU A 252 3.06 -20.75 7.81
CA LEU A 252 4.48 -20.48 8.05
C LEU A 252 5.29 -21.79 8.07
N ASN A 253 4.77 -22.82 8.74
CA ASN A 253 5.44 -24.10 8.90
C ASN A 253 5.46 -24.92 7.59
N ASN A 254 4.41 -24.81 6.79
CA ASN A 254 4.25 -25.55 5.53
C ASN A 254 4.71 -24.74 4.30
N THR A 255 5.24 -23.54 4.50
CA THR A 255 5.80 -22.74 3.39
C THR A 255 7.27 -23.11 3.20
N ASP A 256 7.52 -24.04 2.29
CA ASP A 256 8.85 -24.25 1.76
C ASP A 256 9.24 -23.05 0.87
N VAL A 257 10.38 -22.43 1.17
CA VAL A 257 10.87 -21.24 0.44
C VAL A 257 11.11 -21.56 -1.02
N GLU A 258 11.57 -22.79 -1.32
CA GLU A 258 11.91 -23.22 -2.68
C GLU A 258 10.65 -23.47 -3.54
N THR A 259 9.55 -23.85 -2.93
CA THR A 259 8.28 -24.13 -3.63
C THR A 259 7.29 -22.97 -3.53
N ASN A 260 7.65 -21.88 -2.81
CA ASN A 260 6.78 -20.72 -2.67
C ASN A 260 6.73 -19.90 -3.95
N VAL A 261 5.66 -20.08 -4.72
CA VAL A 261 5.38 -19.36 -5.96
C VAL A 261 5.58 -17.84 -5.84
N ARG A 262 5.28 -17.27 -4.67
CA ARG A 262 5.45 -15.83 -4.43
C ARG A 262 6.91 -15.38 -4.45
N LEU A 263 7.83 -16.24 -4.07
CA LEU A 263 9.26 -15.90 -4.00
C LEU A 263 10.00 -16.28 -5.29
N THR A 264 9.67 -17.44 -5.88
CA THR A 264 10.42 -18.04 -6.99
C THR A 264 9.89 -17.66 -8.37
N GLN A 265 8.57 -17.52 -8.55
CA GLN A 265 7.98 -17.27 -9.87
C GLN A 265 8.43 -15.94 -10.48
N GLY A 266 8.59 -14.89 -9.67
CA GLY A 266 9.04 -13.59 -10.16
C GLY A 266 10.46 -13.63 -10.71
N GLU A 267 11.37 -14.30 -10.03
CA GLU A 267 12.75 -14.52 -10.46
C GLU A 267 12.80 -15.34 -11.76
N TYR A 268 12.03 -16.42 -11.82
CA TYR A 268 11.92 -17.26 -13.01
C TYR A 268 11.43 -16.44 -14.23
N VAL A 269 10.35 -15.68 -14.09
CA VAL A 269 9.79 -14.89 -15.21
C VAL A 269 10.78 -13.81 -15.66
N VAL A 270 11.44 -13.10 -14.75
CA VAL A 270 12.47 -12.12 -15.09
C VAL A 270 13.68 -12.80 -15.76
N GLY A 271 14.03 -14.02 -15.35
CA GLY A 271 15.11 -14.81 -15.96
C GLY A 271 14.86 -15.18 -17.43
N THR A 272 13.63 -15.04 -17.96
CA THR A 272 13.30 -15.26 -19.37
C THR A 272 13.44 -14.00 -20.25
N MET A 273 13.79 -12.85 -19.67
CA MET A 273 14.06 -11.61 -20.41
C MET A 273 15.33 -11.71 -21.22
N GLU A 274 15.45 -10.91 -22.29
CA GLU A 274 16.59 -10.93 -23.18
C GLU A 274 17.17 -9.52 -23.42
N GLY A 275 18.48 -9.42 -23.39
CA GLY A 275 19.24 -8.24 -23.83
C GLY A 275 18.77 -6.92 -23.18
N ALA A 276 18.25 -6.01 -23.99
CA ALA A 276 17.84 -4.69 -23.56
C ALA A 276 16.59 -4.68 -22.63
N GLU A 277 15.83 -5.78 -22.60
CA GLU A 277 14.65 -5.87 -21.75
C GLU A 277 15.01 -5.79 -20.26
N TYR A 278 16.17 -6.33 -19.83
CA TYR A 278 16.65 -6.16 -18.45
C TYR A 278 16.84 -4.69 -18.08
N ILE A 279 17.23 -3.85 -19.04
CA ILE A 279 17.50 -2.44 -18.79
C ILE A 279 16.21 -1.62 -18.82
N PHE A 280 15.38 -1.83 -19.85
CA PHE A 280 14.24 -0.96 -20.15
C PHE A 280 12.88 -1.58 -19.88
N GLY A 281 12.82 -2.88 -19.54
CA GLY A 281 11.58 -3.65 -19.38
C GLY A 281 11.08 -4.27 -20.67
N VAL A 282 10.10 -5.16 -20.53
CA VAL A 282 9.49 -5.85 -21.67
C VAL A 282 8.38 -5.00 -22.29
N PRO A 283 8.14 -5.11 -23.62
CA PRO A 283 7.10 -4.33 -24.30
C PRO A 283 5.70 -4.93 -24.10
N TYR A 284 5.33 -5.20 -22.85
CA TYR A 284 4.03 -5.75 -22.46
C TYR A 284 3.39 -4.92 -21.36
N SER A 285 2.05 -4.84 -21.38
CA SER A 285 1.29 -4.06 -20.40
C SER A 285 1.15 -4.73 -19.03
N SER A 286 1.44 -6.03 -18.94
CA SER A 286 1.35 -6.81 -17.71
C SER A 286 2.21 -8.08 -17.77
N ALA A 287 2.55 -8.62 -16.60
CA ALA A 287 3.22 -9.92 -16.50
C ALA A 287 2.37 -11.05 -17.11
N TYR A 288 1.04 -10.97 -17.00
CA TYR A 288 0.12 -11.92 -17.60
C TYR A 288 0.28 -11.97 -19.13
N ASN A 289 0.26 -10.81 -19.79
CA ASN A 289 0.41 -10.74 -21.24
C ASN A 289 1.79 -11.24 -21.72
N TYR A 290 2.84 -10.92 -20.95
CA TYR A 290 4.19 -11.43 -21.22
C TYR A 290 4.25 -12.97 -21.14
N CYS A 291 3.74 -13.56 -20.05
CA CYS A 291 3.75 -15.01 -19.88
C CYS A 291 2.86 -15.71 -20.92
N LYS A 292 1.69 -15.13 -21.23
CA LYS A 292 0.75 -15.68 -22.23
C LYS A 292 1.32 -15.66 -23.67
N SER A 293 2.30 -14.81 -23.96
CA SER A 293 3.00 -14.81 -25.24
C SER A 293 3.90 -16.04 -25.45
N GLY A 294 4.03 -16.93 -24.46
CA GLY A 294 4.83 -18.15 -24.52
C GLY A 294 6.30 -17.97 -24.11
N ARG A 295 6.70 -16.78 -23.67
CA ARG A 295 8.09 -16.50 -23.23
C ARG A 295 8.42 -17.10 -21.85
N ALA A 296 7.41 -17.27 -20.99
CA ALA A 296 7.52 -17.97 -19.72
C ALA A 296 6.43 -19.03 -19.63
N THR A 297 6.81 -20.32 -19.65
CA THR A 297 5.86 -21.44 -19.81
C THR A 297 5.47 -22.08 -18.47
N ASN A 298 6.37 -22.10 -17.48
CA ASN A 298 6.13 -22.72 -16.16
C ASN A 298 5.65 -21.68 -15.14
N VAL A 299 4.47 -21.10 -15.39
CA VAL A 299 3.91 -20.03 -14.58
C VAL A 299 2.55 -20.43 -14.04
N ILE A 300 2.31 -20.17 -12.76
CA ILE A 300 1.00 -20.36 -12.13
C ILE A 300 0.17 -19.10 -12.34
N TYR A 301 -0.98 -19.29 -13.00
CA TYR A 301 -1.95 -18.23 -13.25
C TYR A 301 -3.03 -18.22 -12.17
N TYR A 302 -3.47 -17.02 -11.80
CA TYR A 302 -4.64 -16.79 -10.96
C TYR A 302 -5.64 -15.98 -11.77
N GLY A 303 -6.55 -16.64 -12.47
CA GLY A 303 -7.42 -15.99 -13.44
C GLY A 303 -6.61 -15.31 -14.56
N GLU A 304 -6.83 -14.02 -14.77
CA GLU A 304 -6.08 -13.17 -15.73
C GLU A 304 -4.88 -12.47 -15.08
N ALA A 305 -4.32 -13.02 -14.00
CA ALA A 305 -3.17 -12.45 -13.32
C ALA A 305 -2.07 -13.49 -13.11
N VAL A 306 -0.84 -13.03 -13.10
CA VAL A 306 0.36 -13.77 -12.67
C VAL A 306 0.79 -13.20 -11.33
N TYR A 307 0.91 -14.05 -10.33
CA TYR A 307 1.36 -13.57 -9.03
C TYR A 307 2.86 -13.28 -9.06
N MET A 308 3.19 -12.00 -9.06
CA MET A 308 4.58 -11.53 -8.95
C MET A 308 4.69 -10.45 -7.88
N PRO A 309 5.69 -10.55 -6.97
CA PRO A 309 6.01 -9.44 -6.09
C PRO A 309 6.35 -8.17 -6.86
N THR A 310 6.04 -7.03 -6.27
CA THR A 310 6.26 -5.71 -6.90
C THR A 310 7.68 -5.52 -7.40
N PHE A 311 8.68 -6.01 -6.67
CA PHE A 311 10.09 -5.91 -7.06
C PHE A 311 10.35 -6.52 -8.45
N TRP A 312 9.95 -7.77 -8.63
CA TRP A 312 10.12 -8.49 -9.90
C TRP A 312 9.23 -7.92 -11.00
N ASN A 313 8.02 -7.50 -10.65
CA ASN A 313 7.10 -6.89 -11.61
C ASN A 313 7.62 -5.55 -12.14
N LEU A 314 8.29 -4.74 -11.30
CA LEU A 314 8.94 -3.51 -11.74
C LEU A 314 10.11 -3.79 -12.68
N ILE A 315 10.93 -4.81 -12.40
CA ILE A 315 12.03 -5.20 -13.30
C ILE A 315 11.46 -5.72 -14.62
N LEU A 316 10.47 -6.59 -14.58
CA LEU A 316 9.85 -7.13 -15.79
C LEU A 316 9.30 -6.01 -16.68
N LEU A 317 8.43 -5.18 -16.14
CA LEU A 317 7.69 -4.18 -16.92
C LEU A 317 8.53 -2.94 -17.27
N TYR A 318 9.41 -2.50 -16.37
CA TYR A 318 10.11 -1.22 -16.53
C TYR A 318 11.64 -1.34 -16.46
N GLY A 319 12.17 -2.54 -16.37
CA GLY A 319 13.61 -2.81 -16.31
C GLY A 319 14.29 -2.27 -15.05
N LEU A 320 15.60 -2.38 -15.05
CA LEU A 320 16.45 -1.82 -13.99
C LEU A 320 16.36 -0.29 -13.93
N VAL A 321 16.11 0.39 -15.04
CA VAL A 321 15.90 1.85 -15.08
C VAL A 321 14.65 2.24 -14.28
N GLY A 322 13.54 1.53 -14.50
CA GLY A 322 12.29 1.79 -13.75
C GLY A 322 12.45 1.52 -12.25
N LEU A 323 13.08 0.41 -11.89
CA LEU A 323 13.38 0.08 -10.49
C LEU A 323 14.29 1.14 -9.86
N PHE A 324 15.35 1.56 -10.54
CA PHE A 324 16.27 2.60 -10.05
C PHE A 324 15.54 3.93 -9.80
N LEU A 325 14.72 4.40 -10.74
CA LEU A 325 13.94 5.62 -10.59
C LEU A 325 12.92 5.53 -9.44
N TYR A 326 12.31 4.37 -9.26
CA TYR A 326 11.40 4.10 -8.13
C TYR A 326 12.14 4.22 -6.79
N LEU A 327 13.26 3.52 -6.63
CA LEU A 327 14.08 3.58 -5.41
C LEU A 327 14.64 5.00 -5.19
N MET A 328 15.08 5.68 -6.24
CA MET A 328 15.54 7.06 -6.18
C MET A 328 14.44 8.02 -5.67
N THR A 329 13.19 7.76 -6.05
CA THR A 329 12.03 8.51 -5.54
C THR A 329 11.88 8.31 -4.03
N LEU A 330 11.93 7.06 -3.54
CA LEU A 330 11.85 6.76 -2.11
C LEU A 330 13.01 7.39 -1.32
N PHE A 331 14.24 7.28 -1.83
CA PHE A 331 15.42 7.90 -1.19
C PHE A 331 15.35 9.43 -1.18
N ASN A 332 14.78 10.05 -2.22
CA ASN A 332 14.58 11.49 -2.23
C ASN A 332 13.57 11.92 -1.16
N LEU A 333 12.49 11.17 -0.96
CA LEU A 333 11.53 11.41 0.12
C LEU A 333 12.20 11.30 1.50
N LEU A 334 13.13 10.35 1.70
CA LEU A 334 13.93 10.25 2.94
C LEU A 334 14.83 11.47 3.17
N LYS A 335 15.42 12.02 2.11
CA LYS A 335 16.23 13.25 2.24
C LYS A 335 15.38 14.44 2.69
N ILE A 336 14.13 14.51 2.25
CA ILE A 336 13.20 15.59 2.62
C ILE A 336 12.69 15.39 4.05
N CYS A 337 12.29 14.17 4.40
CA CYS A 337 11.75 13.85 5.71
C CYS A 337 12.31 12.51 6.23
N LYS A 338 13.33 12.60 7.07
CA LYS A 338 13.97 11.41 7.68
C LYS A 338 13.00 10.58 8.51
N GLN A 339 11.93 11.17 9.01
CA GLN A 339 10.93 10.48 9.81
C GLN A 339 10.12 9.47 8.99
N LEU A 340 10.15 9.53 7.65
CA LEU A 340 9.57 8.53 6.76
C LEU A 340 10.39 7.22 6.69
N PHE A 341 11.59 7.18 7.28
CA PHE A 341 12.47 6.00 7.22
C PHE A 341 11.79 4.68 7.63
N PRO A 342 11.01 4.61 8.74
CA PRO A 342 10.34 3.38 9.11
C PRO A 342 9.33 2.91 8.07
N LEU A 343 8.55 3.83 7.50
CA LEU A 343 7.58 3.53 6.47
C LEU A 343 8.27 3.06 5.17
N ILE A 344 9.28 3.79 4.71
CA ILE A 344 9.98 3.45 3.47
C ILE A 344 10.71 2.12 3.58
N THR A 345 11.32 1.81 4.74
CA THR A 345 11.93 0.50 4.99
C THR A 345 10.89 -0.61 4.88
N SER A 346 9.72 -0.43 5.50
CA SER A 346 8.63 -1.40 5.42
C SER A 346 8.13 -1.57 3.98
N LEU A 347 7.97 -0.48 3.21
CA LEU A 347 7.54 -0.54 1.82
C LEU A 347 8.54 -1.29 0.93
N ILE A 348 9.85 -1.04 1.08
CA ILE A 348 10.89 -1.75 0.32
C ILE A 348 10.80 -3.26 0.56
N ILE A 349 10.56 -3.68 1.81
CA ILE A 349 10.45 -5.10 2.13
C ILE A 349 9.14 -5.69 1.63
N THR A 350 8.04 -4.94 1.74
CA THR A 350 6.74 -5.36 1.18
C THR A 350 6.83 -5.57 -0.34
N MET A 351 7.69 -4.84 -1.05
CA MET A 351 7.92 -5.06 -2.49
C MET A 351 8.40 -6.47 -2.83
N TYR A 352 9.10 -7.14 -1.91
CA TYR A 352 9.57 -8.53 -2.12
C TYR A 352 8.52 -9.59 -1.81
N SER A 353 7.50 -9.27 -1.02
CA SER A 353 6.51 -10.25 -0.55
C SER A 353 5.08 -9.95 -1.00
N GLY A 354 4.83 -8.78 -1.55
CA GLY A 354 3.48 -8.29 -1.84
C GLY A 354 3.35 -7.49 -3.14
N GLY A 355 2.14 -7.08 -3.40
CA GLY A 355 1.71 -6.45 -4.64
C GLY A 355 1.49 -4.94 -4.54
N MET A 356 2.39 -4.16 -3.93
CA MET A 356 2.35 -2.68 -4.00
C MET A 356 2.93 -2.16 -5.32
N GLY A 357 2.57 -2.78 -6.43
CA GLY A 357 2.95 -2.30 -7.76
C GLY A 357 2.39 -0.90 -8.06
N LEU A 358 2.41 -0.52 -9.33
CA LEU A 358 1.86 0.73 -9.85
C LEU A 358 0.31 0.75 -9.80
N THR A 359 -0.21 0.51 -8.63
CA THR A 359 -1.62 0.37 -8.31
C THR A 359 -2.13 1.59 -7.56
N SER A 360 -3.42 1.62 -7.27
CA SER A 360 -4.04 2.61 -6.40
C SER A 360 -3.35 2.70 -5.01
N SER A 361 -2.84 1.57 -4.48
CA SER A 361 -2.09 1.54 -3.22
C SER A 361 -0.78 2.33 -3.30
N PHE A 362 -0.06 2.24 -4.43
CA PHE A 362 1.13 3.06 -4.67
C PHE A 362 0.80 4.55 -4.67
N VAL A 363 -0.25 4.95 -5.39
CA VAL A 363 -0.71 6.36 -5.44
C VAL A 363 -1.01 6.87 -4.03
N TYR A 364 -1.73 6.07 -3.26
CA TYR A 364 -2.08 6.36 -1.89
C TYR A 364 -0.84 6.57 -1.01
N CYS A 365 0.11 5.63 -1.06
CA CYS A 365 1.36 5.74 -0.31
C CYS A 365 2.20 6.95 -0.73
N MET A 366 2.32 7.20 -2.04
CA MET A 366 3.09 8.34 -2.56
C MET A 366 2.48 9.67 -2.13
N ILE A 367 1.17 9.85 -2.28
CA ILE A 367 0.48 11.08 -1.84
C ILE A 367 0.68 11.27 -0.34
N PHE A 368 0.51 10.23 0.47
CA PHE A 368 0.72 10.30 1.91
C PHE A 368 2.14 10.76 2.25
N MET A 369 3.16 10.13 1.68
CA MET A 369 4.57 10.47 1.94
C MET A 369 4.89 11.91 1.49
N LEU A 370 4.30 12.38 0.39
CA LEU A 370 4.46 13.75 -0.08
C LEU A 370 3.80 14.76 0.86
N VAL A 371 2.61 14.48 1.35
CA VAL A 371 1.91 15.35 2.33
C VAL A 371 2.72 15.46 3.62
N VAL A 372 3.15 14.32 4.16
CA VAL A 372 3.96 14.26 5.38
C VAL A 372 5.30 14.96 5.17
N GLY A 373 6.00 14.65 4.07
CA GLY A 373 7.30 15.24 3.75
C GLY A 373 7.24 16.77 3.63
N THR A 374 6.21 17.30 2.98
CA THR A 374 6.04 18.75 2.81
C THR A 374 5.71 19.47 4.13
N ASP A 375 4.89 18.87 4.98
CA ASP A 375 4.52 19.47 6.27
C ASP A 375 5.69 19.52 7.22
N TYR A 376 6.39 18.40 7.39
CA TYR A 376 7.56 18.34 8.28
C TYR A 376 8.71 19.23 7.81
N SER A 377 8.92 19.40 6.51
CA SER A 377 9.94 20.32 5.99
C SER A 377 9.60 21.78 6.30
N LYS A 378 8.34 22.18 6.19
CA LYS A 378 7.88 23.54 6.57
C LYS A 378 8.11 23.81 8.05
N ASN A 379 7.76 22.86 8.92
CA ASN A 379 7.91 23.00 10.37
C ASN A 379 9.38 23.12 10.79
N GLN A 380 10.31 22.42 10.14
CA GLN A 380 11.75 22.56 10.38
C GLN A 380 12.29 23.94 9.97
N ILE A 381 11.81 24.52 8.89
CA ILE A 381 12.22 25.86 8.44
C ILE A 381 11.70 26.93 9.40
N CYS A 382 10.46 26.81 9.87
CA CYS A 382 9.88 27.74 10.85
C CYS A 382 10.63 27.70 12.19
N SER A 383 10.98 26.51 12.71
CA SER A 383 11.73 26.38 13.96
C SER A 383 13.13 26.98 13.92
N LYS A 384 13.82 26.90 12.77
CA LYS A 384 15.15 27.52 12.58
C LYS A 384 15.10 29.04 12.46
N LYS A 385 13.98 29.62 12.03
CA LYS A 385 13.81 31.09 11.98
C LYS A 385 13.53 31.73 13.34
N HIS A 386 12.98 30.96 14.28
CA HIS A 386 12.75 31.44 15.66
C HIS A 386 13.98 31.30 16.58
N LEU A 387 15.03 30.61 16.12
CA LEU A 387 16.28 30.40 16.85
C LEU A 387 17.40 31.36 16.36
N LYS A 388 17.15 32.19 15.39
CA LYS A 388 17.98 33.33 14.95
C LYS A 388 17.34 34.65 15.35
#